data_8701d6fecdd364ea94752f00e51877e7
#
_entry.id   8701d6fecdd364ea94752f00e51877e7
#
_cell.length_a   1.000
_cell.length_b   1.000
_cell.length_c   1.000
_cell.angle_alpha   90.00
_cell.angle_beta   90.00
_cell.angle_gamma   90.00
#
_symmetry.space_group_name_H-M   'P 1'
#
loop_
_entity.id
_entity.type
_entity.pdbx_description
1 polymer ?
#
loop_
_entity_poly.entity_id
_entity_poly.type
_entity_poly.pdbx_seq_one_letter_code
_entity_poly.pdbx_strand_id
1 'polypeptide(L)'
;MFITGLALIGLLWWFGSLWRLMEEAEGGRPRMTVVALAGLAVAAGLALASGAITSTVALRHEDVAGGAKFFFLLSLVLLAGAGFGIVVHVAAVTSLSYRKKLFAPWINVIGWIAAALFLIGTIGYASDAAAFAFVGLLAFLAWCVWIVVVSLDMWNRAGTGPSPG
;
A
#
# COMPACT_ATOMS: atom_id res chain seq x y z
N MET A 1 3.88 -16.16 -4.53
CA MET A 1 2.42 -15.99 -4.45
C MET A 1 1.83 -16.21 -3.05
N PHE A 2 2.11 -17.34 -2.37
CA PHE A 2 1.53 -17.64 -1.04
C PHE A 2 1.85 -16.57 0.03
N ILE A 3 3.12 -16.16 0.17
CA ILE A 3 3.54 -15.13 1.14
C ILE A 3 2.87 -13.78 0.85
N THR A 4 2.76 -13.41 -0.42
CA THR A 4 2.06 -12.18 -0.84
C THR A 4 0.59 -12.22 -0.44
N GLY A 5 -0.07 -13.36 -0.64
CA GLY A 5 -1.46 -13.54 -0.23
C GLY A 5 -1.67 -13.39 1.28
N LEU A 6 -0.80 -14.01 2.10
CA LEU A 6 -0.84 -13.88 3.56
C LEU A 6 -0.59 -12.42 4.01
N ALA A 7 0.38 -11.74 3.40
CA ALA A 7 0.66 -10.34 3.69
C ALA A 7 -0.55 -9.45 3.38
N LEU A 8 -1.26 -9.70 2.27
CA LEU A 8 -2.46 -8.94 1.91
C LEU A 8 -3.63 -9.21 2.85
N ILE A 9 -3.82 -10.45 3.32
CA ILE A 9 -4.81 -10.76 4.35
C ILE A 9 -4.51 -9.95 5.61
N GLY A 10 -3.26 -9.98 6.10
CA GLY A 10 -2.85 -9.19 7.26
C GLY A 10 -3.07 -7.70 7.08
N LEU A 11 -2.78 -7.18 5.88
CA LEU A 11 -2.98 -5.78 5.54
C LEU A 11 -4.46 -5.36 5.54
N LEU A 12 -5.36 -6.21 5.04
CA LEU A 12 -6.80 -5.96 5.08
C LEU A 12 -7.34 -5.96 6.51
N TRP A 13 -6.87 -6.87 7.36
CA TRP A 13 -7.22 -6.89 8.78
C TRP A 13 -6.73 -5.64 9.51
N TRP A 14 -5.48 -5.25 9.25
CA TRP A 14 -4.92 -4.01 9.75
C TRP A 14 -5.76 -2.80 9.34
N PHE A 15 -6.14 -2.74 8.06
CA PHE A 15 -6.98 -1.66 7.56
C PHE A 15 -8.38 -1.66 8.22
N GLY A 16 -8.93 -2.81 8.58
CA GLY A 16 -10.18 -2.89 9.33
C GLY A 16 -10.12 -2.16 10.68
N SER A 17 -8.97 -2.19 11.36
CA SER A 17 -8.76 -1.42 12.59
C SER A 17 -8.62 0.08 12.29
N LEU A 18 -7.90 0.44 11.24
CA LEU A 18 -7.75 1.82 10.77
C LEU A 18 -9.08 2.41 10.30
N TRP A 19 -9.94 1.60 9.67
CA TRP A 19 -11.27 1.99 9.20
C TRP A 19 -12.11 2.65 10.30
N ARG A 20 -12.23 1.99 11.45
CA ARG A 20 -13.02 2.52 12.58
C ARG A 20 -12.54 3.89 13.02
N LEU A 21 -11.23 4.05 13.18
CA LEU A 21 -10.63 5.32 13.57
C LEU A 21 -10.91 6.43 12.55
N MET A 22 -10.83 6.10 11.26
CA MET A 22 -11.10 7.06 10.18
C MET A 22 -12.58 7.42 10.09
N GLU A 23 -13.48 6.44 10.19
CA GLU A 23 -14.93 6.62 10.12
C GLU A 23 -15.45 7.49 11.28
N GLU A 24 -14.97 7.24 12.51
CA GLU A 24 -15.29 8.07 13.68
C GLU A 24 -14.83 9.52 13.47
N ALA A 25 -13.64 9.71 12.92
CA ALA A 25 -13.12 11.04 12.61
C ALA A 25 -13.91 11.78 11.52
N GLU A 26 -14.53 11.04 10.58
CA GLU A 26 -15.38 11.59 9.54
C GLU A 26 -16.84 11.83 10.02
N GLY A 27 -17.16 11.49 11.27
CA GLY A 27 -18.49 11.68 11.85
C GLY A 27 -19.54 10.73 11.28
N GLY A 28 -19.15 9.48 10.99
CA GLY A 28 -20.02 8.40 10.48
C GLY A 28 -20.35 8.50 8.98
N ARG A 29 -19.66 9.36 8.24
CA ARG A 29 -19.81 9.49 6.77
C ARG A 29 -18.44 9.21 6.09
N PRO A 30 -18.06 7.94 5.92
CA PRO A 30 -16.70 7.52 5.58
C PRO A 30 -16.35 7.79 4.10
N ARG A 31 -16.09 9.03 3.71
CA ARG A 31 -15.72 9.40 2.33
C ARG A 31 -14.25 9.09 2.04
N MET A 32 -13.34 9.62 2.84
CA MET A 32 -11.89 9.38 2.68
C MET A 32 -11.53 7.95 3.05
N THR A 33 -12.22 7.37 4.03
CA THR A 33 -12.09 5.97 4.42
C THR A 33 -12.41 5.03 3.25
N VAL A 34 -13.49 5.29 2.50
CA VAL A 34 -13.84 4.52 1.29
C VAL A 34 -12.80 4.68 0.18
N VAL A 35 -12.29 5.91 -0.03
CA VAL A 35 -11.23 6.16 -1.02
C VAL A 35 -9.95 5.41 -0.64
N ALA A 36 -9.59 5.41 0.65
CA ALA A 36 -8.43 4.67 1.13
C ALA A 36 -8.57 3.15 0.90
N LEU A 37 -9.75 2.59 1.18
CA LEU A 37 -10.04 1.17 0.91
C LEU A 37 -9.98 0.85 -0.58
N ALA A 38 -10.58 1.69 -1.42
CA ALA A 38 -10.57 1.49 -2.87
C ALA A 38 -9.13 1.50 -3.42
N GLY A 39 -8.30 2.44 -2.98
CA GLY A 39 -6.88 2.48 -3.34
C GLY A 39 -6.15 1.20 -2.91
N LEU A 40 -6.36 0.75 -1.68
CA LEU A 40 -5.75 -0.47 -1.16
C LEU A 40 -6.23 -1.72 -1.93
N ALA A 41 -7.51 -1.82 -2.26
CA ALA A 41 -8.07 -2.94 -3.00
C ALA A 41 -7.51 -3.01 -4.44
N VAL A 42 -7.37 -1.88 -5.11
CA VAL A 42 -6.74 -1.80 -6.44
C VAL A 42 -5.27 -2.22 -6.35
N ALA A 43 -4.53 -1.71 -5.37
CA ALA A 43 -3.13 -2.09 -5.16
C ALA A 43 -2.98 -3.59 -4.90
N ALA A 44 -3.81 -4.15 -4.02
CA ALA A 44 -3.80 -5.57 -3.69
C ALA A 44 -4.13 -6.45 -4.89
N GLY A 45 -5.17 -6.10 -5.66
CA GLY A 45 -5.56 -6.84 -6.86
C GLY A 45 -4.47 -6.88 -7.92
N LEU A 46 -3.85 -5.74 -8.21
CA LEU A 46 -2.76 -5.65 -9.19
C LEU A 46 -1.49 -6.34 -8.69
N ALA A 47 -1.16 -6.25 -7.40
CA ALA A 47 -0.03 -6.96 -6.82
C ALA A 47 -0.22 -8.49 -6.85
N LEU A 48 -1.44 -8.99 -6.57
CA LEU A 48 -1.76 -10.41 -6.70
C LEU A 48 -1.66 -10.89 -8.15
N ALA A 49 -2.21 -10.13 -9.10
CA ALA A 49 -2.13 -10.46 -10.51
C ALA A 49 -0.66 -10.50 -11.00
N SER A 50 0.14 -9.52 -10.62
CA SER A 50 1.59 -9.51 -10.89
C SER A 50 2.29 -10.73 -10.30
N GLY A 51 2.02 -11.04 -9.03
CA GLY A 51 2.59 -12.20 -8.35
C GLY A 51 2.16 -13.54 -8.96
N ALA A 52 0.92 -13.65 -9.43
CA ALA A 52 0.43 -14.84 -10.12
C ALA A 52 1.17 -15.06 -11.44
N ILE A 53 1.31 -14.01 -12.27
CA ILE A 53 2.04 -14.07 -13.55
C ILE A 53 3.50 -14.44 -13.31
N THR A 54 4.19 -13.77 -12.38
CA THR A 54 5.59 -14.05 -12.05
C THR A 54 5.77 -15.50 -11.57
N SER A 55 4.86 -15.99 -10.72
CA SER A 55 4.90 -17.37 -10.22
C SER A 55 4.67 -18.37 -11.35
N THR A 56 3.77 -18.10 -12.29
CA THR A 56 3.50 -18.95 -13.46
C THR A 56 4.74 -19.03 -14.35
N VAL A 57 5.38 -17.90 -14.66
CA VAL A 57 6.63 -17.89 -15.46
C VAL A 57 7.73 -18.69 -14.76
N ALA A 58 7.87 -18.57 -13.45
CA ALA A 58 8.91 -19.29 -12.70
C ALA A 58 8.66 -20.80 -12.62
N LEU A 59 7.40 -21.24 -12.47
CA LEU A 59 7.05 -22.65 -12.28
C LEU A 59 6.81 -23.40 -13.60
N ARG A 60 6.49 -22.69 -14.66
CA ARG A 60 6.11 -23.22 -15.98
C ARG A 60 6.97 -22.65 -17.11
N HIS A 61 8.24 -22.41 -16.83
CA HIS A 61 9.14 -21.74 -17.78
C HIS A 61 9.26 -22.47 -19.12
N GLU A 62 9.19 -23.81 -19.14
CA GLU A 62 9.24 -24.61 -20.38
C GLU A 62 7.99 -24.39 -21.24
N ASP A 63 6.82 -24.32 -20.60
CA ASP A 63 5.52 -24.13 -21.30
C ASP A 63 5.36 -22.71 -21.87
N VAL A 64 6.03 -21.71 -21.26
CA VAL A 64 5.90 -20.29 -21.62
C VAL A 64 7.17 -19.67 -22.20
N ALA A 65 8.17 -20.50 -22.55
CA ALA A 65 9.49 -20.02 -22.98
C ALA A 65 9.44 -18.97 -24.09
N GLY A 66 8.55 -19.11 -25.09
CA GLY A 66 8.37 -18.16 -26.19
C GLY A 66 7.73 -16.82 -25.78
N GLY A 67 7.08 -16.76 -24.63
CA GLY A 67 6.40 -15.55 -24.11
C GLY A 67 6.92 -15.05 -22.75
N ALA A 68 7.91 -15.71 -22.16
CA ALA A 68 8.37 -15.44 -20.80
C ALA A 68 8.74 -13.96 -20.56
N LYS A 69 9.43 -13.33 -21.51
CA LYS A 69 9.79 -11.91 -21.45
C LYS A 69 8.53 -11.01 -21.42
N PHE A 70 7.54 -11.31 -22.26
CA PHE A 70 6.30 -10.54 -22.30
C PHE A 70 5.56 -10.65 -20.97
N PHE A 71 5.38 -11.85 -20.44
CA PHE A 71 4.69 -12.07 -19.18
C PHE A 71 5.44 -11.42 -18.00
N PHE A 72 6.76 -11.48 -18.01
CA PHE A 72 7.56 -10.79 -16.99
C PHE A 72 7.36 -9.27 -17.06
N LEU A 73 7.44 -8.66 -18.24
CA LEU A 73 7.19 -7.22 -18.42
C LEU A 73 5.76 -6.86 -18.00
N LEU A 74 4.77 -7.68 -18.37
CA LEU A 74 3.39 -7.46 -17.94
C LEU A 74 3.24 -7.48 -16.41
N SER A 75 3.90 -8.41 -15.73
CA SER A 75 3.88 -8.46 -14.27
C SER A 75 4.47 -7.20 -13.64
N LEU A 76 5.52 -6.66 -14.23
CA LEU A 76 6.11 -5.42 -13.78
C LEU A 76 5.18 -4.21 -13.98
N VAL A 77 4.50 -4.10 -15.12
CA VAL A 77 3.50 -3.05 -15.38
C VAL A 77 2.34 -3.11 -14.37
N LEU A 78 1.86 -4.32 -14.05
CA LEU A 78 0.82 -4.49 -13.03
C LEU A 78 1.30 -4.07 -11.64
N LEU A 79 2.55 -4.40 -11.30
CA LEU A 79 3.15 -3.97 -10.04
C LEU A 79 3.30 -2.44 -9.96
N ALA A 80 3.68 -1.80 -11.06
CA ALA A 80 3.70 -0.34 -11.16
C ALA A 80 2.30 0.24 -11.00
N GLY A 81 1.29 -0.36 -11.64
CA GLY A 81 -0.12 0.02 -11.45
C GLY A 81 -0.59 -0.07 -10.00
N ALA A 82 -0.12 -1.09 -9.25
CA ALA A 82 -0.38 -1.21 -7.83
C ALA A 82 0.13 0.01 -7.03
N GLY A 83 1.23 0.62 -7.46
CA GLY A 83 1.77 1.84 -6.87
C GLY A 83 0.78 2.99 -6.86
N PHE A 84 0.00 3.21 -7.91
CA PHE A 84 -1.07 4.23 -7.93
C PHE A 84 -2.14 3.95 -6.87
N GLY A 85 -2.53 2.69 -6.68
CA GLY A 85 -3.46 2.30 -5.62
C GLY A 85 -2.92 2.64 -4.23
N ILE A 86 -1.62 2.40 -3.98
CA ILE A 86 -0.95 2.75 -2.71
C ILE A 86 -0.91 4.28 -2.55
N VAL A 87 -0.62 5.05 -3.59
CA VAL A 87 -0.65 6.53 -3.54
C VAL A 87 -2.03 7.01 -3.08
N VAL A 88 -3.11 6.50 -3.69
CA VAL A 88 -4.48 6.87 -3.33
C VAL A 88 -4.77 6.51 -1.87
N HIS A 89 -4.42 5.29 -1.45
CA HIS A 89 -4.59 4.81 -0.08
C HIS A 89 -3.89 5.72 0.93
N VAL A 90 -2.59 5.92 0.78
CA VAL A 90 -1.77 6.70 1.71
C VAL A 90 -2.18 8.17 1.72
N ALA A 91 -2.45 8.75 0.56
CA ALA A 91 -2.89 10.14 0.45
C ALA A 91 -4.25 10.37 1.13
N ALA A 92 -5.20 9.45 0.99
CA ALA A 92 -6.50 9.55 1.64
C ALA A 92 -6.37 9.48 3.18
N VAL A 93 -5.63 8.49 3.70
CA VAL A 93 -5.38 8.34 5.14
C VAL A 93 -4.66 9.56 5.70
N THR A 94 -3.58 9.98 5.04
CA THR A 94 -2.73 11.10 5.51
C THR A 94 -3.48 12.43 5.45
N SER A 95 -4.28 12.67 4.39
CA SER A 95 -5.11 13.88 4.26
C SER A 95 -6.16 13.96 5.37
N LEU A 96 -6.84 12.86 5.65
CA LEU A 96 -7.81 12.81 6.75
C LEU A 96 -7.13 13.02 8.10
N SER A 97 -6.02 12.31 8.32
CA SER A 97 -5.22 12.43 9.53
C SER A 97 -4.74 13.87 9.76
N TYR A 98 -4.23 14.53 8.74
CA TYR A 98 -3.79 15.92 8.84
C TYR A 98 -4.94 16.87 9.24
N ARG A 99 -6.12 16.71 8.62
CA ARG A 99 -7.31 17.53 8.88
C ARG A 99 -7.90 17.30 10.27
N LYS A 100 -7.93 16.05 10.72
CA LYS A 100 -8.59 15.63 11.95
C LYS A 100 -7.61 15.40 13.11
N LYS A 101 -6.32 15.60 12.88
CA LYS A 101 -5.24 15.39 13.84
C LYS A 101 -5.25 13.98 14.44
N LEU A 102 -5.50 12.98 13.57
CA LEU A 102 -5.58 11.58 14.00
C LEU A 102 -4.23 11.05 14.46
N PHE A 103 -3.16 11.38 13.75
CA PHE A 103 -1.80 10.94 14.04
C PHE A 103 -0.89 12.15 14.28
N ALA A 104 0.25 11.90 14.92
CA ALA A 104 1.26 12.91 15.11
C ALA A 104 1.72 13.50 13.75
N PRO A 105 2.07 14.80 13.67
CA PRO A 105 2.40 15.46 12.40
C PRO A 105 3.52 14.77 11.61
N TRP A 106 4.53 14.22 12.29
CA TRP A 106 5.64 13.53 11.65
C TRP A 106 5.23 12.22 10.95
N ILE A 107 4.19 11.51 11.46
CA ILE A 107 3.61 10.32 10.81
C ILE A 107 2.98 10.70 9.47
N ASN A 108 2.30 11.85 9.43
CA ASN A 108 1.73 12.37 8.19
C ASN A 108 2.82 12.76 7.18
N VAL A 109 3.96 13.29 7.65
CA VAL A 109 5.10 13.60 6.77
C VAL A 109 5.65 12.32 6.14
N ILE A 110 5.85 11.24 6.91
CA ILE A 110 6.28 9.94 6.35
C ILE A 110 5.28 9.43 5.31
N GLY A 111 3.97 9.53 5.58
CA GLY A 111 2.93 9.14 4.62
C GLY A 111 3.03 9.92 3.31
N TRP A 112 3.19 11.23 3.36
CA TRP A 112 3.37 12.04 2.15
C TRP A 112 4.65 11.72 1.39
N ILE A 113 5.76 11.45 2.09
CA ILE A 113 7.02 11.00 1.48
C ILE A 113 6.80 9.66 0.76
N ALA A 114 6.16 8.69 1.42
CA ALA A 114 5.87 7.40 0.81
C ALA A 114 4.99 7.55 -0.44
N ALA A 115 3.92 8.35 -0.38
CA ALA A 115 3.05 8.60 -1.54
C ALA A 115 3.82 9.26 -2.70
N ALA A 116 4.67 10.25 -2.42
CA ALA A 116 5.49 10.91 -3.44
C ALA A 116 6.51 9.95 -4.09
N LEU A 117 7.17 9.12 -3.28
CA LEU A 117 8.12 8.12 -3.79
C LEU A 117 7.42 7.07 -4.66
N PHE A 118 6.23 6.59 -4.27
CA PHE A 118 5.44 5.69 -5.12
C PHE A 118 5.04 6.35 -6.43
N LEU A 119 4.61 7.61 -6.41
CA LEU A 119 4.24 8.33 -7.62
C LEU A 119 5.43 8.47 -8.57
N ILE A 120 6.60 8.85 -8.06
CA ILE A 120 7.83 8.96 -8.84
C ILE A 120 8.25 7.59 -9.39
N GLY A 121 8.26 6.55 -8.54
CA GLY A 121 8.63 5.19 -8.93
C GLY A 121 7.69 4.62 -10.01
N THR A 122 6.40 4.92 -9.92
CA THR A 122 5.39 4.47 -10.89
C THR A 122 5.53 5.19 -12.23
N ILE A 123 5.76 6.51 -12.25
CA ILE A 123 6.00 7.27 -13.48
C ILE A 123 7.30 6.82 -14.13
N GLY A 124 8.31 6.53 -13.35
CA GLY A 124 9.62 6.06 -13.83
C GLY A 124 9.61 4.73 -14.56
N TYR A 125 8.51 4.00 -14.49
CA TYR A 125 8.33 2.74 -15.23
C TYR A 125 8.33 2.93 -16.74
N ALA A 126 8.09 4.15 -17.23
CA ALA A 126 8.22 4.50 -18.63
C ALA A 126 9.70 4.66 -19.08
N SER A 127 10.65 4.56 -18.15
CA SER A 127 12.08 4.67 -18.44
C SER A 127 12.81 3.41 -17.98
N ASP A 128 13.70 2.87 -18.82
CA ASP A 128 14.53 1.68 -18.52
C ASP A 128 15.64 1.95 -17.48
N ALA A 129 15.64 3.09 -16.81
CA ALA A 129 16.66 3.47 -15.86
C ALA A 129 16.52 2.69 -14.53
N ALA A 130 17.56 1.95 -14.14
CA ALA A 130 17.65 1.23 -12.88
C ALA A 130 17.37 2.11 -11.64
N ALA A 131 17.58 3.43 -11.76
CA ALA A 131 17.29 4.40 -10.73
C ALA A 131 15.80 4.35 -10.27
N PHE A 132 14.85 4.12 -11.18
CA PHE A 132 13.44 4.06 -10.83
C PHE A 132 13.04 2.79 -10.09
N ALA A 133 13.71 1.65 -10.37
CA ALA A 133 13.54 0.43 -9.59
C ALA A 133 14.01 0.65 -8.15
N PHE A 134 15.09 1.38 -7.95
CA PHE A 134 15.57 1.76 -6.62
C PHE A 134 14.59 2.70 -5.88
N VAL A 135 14.03 3.69 -6.58
CA VAL A 135 12.99 4.58 -6.02
C VAL A 135 11.76 3.77 -5.61
N GLY A 136 11.33 2.79 -6.41
CA GLY A 136 10.23 1.89 -6.07
C GLY A 136 10.49 1.07 -4.80
N LEU A 137 11.72 0.58 -4.62
CA LEU A 137 12.12 -0.11 -3.39
C LEU A 137 12.08 0.84 -2.18
N LEU A 138 12.62 2.05 -2.31
CA LEU A 138 12.57 3.04 -1.24
C LEU A 138 11.12 3.43 -0.88
N ALA A 139 10.25 3.56 -1.88
CA ALA A 139 8.83 3.82 -1.69
C ALA A 139 8.17 2.71 -0.87
N PHE A 140 8.43 1.45 -1.23
CA PHE A 140 7.92 0.30 -0.50
C PHE A 140 8.41 0.26 0.95
N LEU A 141 9.70 0.49 1.19
CA LEU A 141 10.27 0.55 2.54
C LEU A 141 9.67 1.71 3.36
N ALA A 142 9.54 2.89 2.77
CA ALA A 142 8.89 4.04 3.43
C ALA A 142 7.43 3.73 3.81
N TRP A 143 6.70 3.04 2.95
CA TRP A 143 5.33 2.61 3.23
C TRP A 143 5.27 1.56 4.35
N CYS A 144 6.17 0.57 4.37
CA CYS A 144 6.27 -0.39 5.46
C CYS A 144 6.54 0.30 6.80
N VAL A 145 7.48 1.24 6.83
CA VAL A 145 7.77 2.06 8.02
C VAL A 145 6.53 2.84 8.45
N TRP A 146 5.82 3.46 7.51
CA TRP A 146 4.60 4.20 7.80
C TRP A 146 3.51 3.31 8.41
N ILE A 147 3.28 2.10 7.86
CA ILE A 147 2.32 1.13 8.43
C ILE A 147 2.70 0.78 9.87
N VAL A 148 3.97 0.48 10.13
CA VAL A 148 4.46 0.12 11.47
C VAL A 148 4.22 1.28 12.44
N VAL A 149 4.56 2.50 12.06
CA VAL A 149 4.41 3.66 12.92
C VAL A 149 2.95 3.98 13.21
N VAL A 150 2.07 3.91 12.20
CA VAL A 150 0.62 4.05 12.37
C VAL A 150 0.09 2.97 13.31
N SER A 151 0.55 1.73 13.16
CA SER A 151 0.15 0.61 14.02
C SER A 151 0.56 0.84 15.48
N LEU A 152 1.78 1.33 15.72
CA LEU A 152 2.27 1.64 17.07
C LEU A 152 1.49 2.78 17.71
N ASP A 153 1.16 3.84 16.95
CA ASP A 153 0.34 4.95 17.45
C ASP A 153 -1.06 4.48 17.83
N MET A 154 -1.68 3.63 17.00
CA MET A 154 -2.99 3.03 17.29
C MET A 154 -2.94 2.14 18.53
N TRP A 155 -1.89 1.32 18.68
CA TRP A 155 -1.69 0.45 19.85
C TRP A 155 -1.55 1.26 21.14
N ASN A 156 -0.73 2.29 21.14
CA ASN A 156 -0.51 3.16 22.31
C ASN A 156 -1.81 3.83 22.77
N ARG A 157 -2.67 4.24 21.84
CA ARG A 157 -3.98 4.83 22.16
C ARG A 157 -4.94 3.83 22.79
N ALA A 158 -4.95 2.60 22.28
CA ALA A 158 -5.79 1.53 22.83
C ALA A 158 -5.41 1.19 24.29
N GLY A 159 -4.12 1.28 24.66
CA GLY A 159 -3.63 1.03 26.00
C GLY A 159 -3.90 2.16 27.01
N THR A 160 -4.24 3.36 26.56
CA THR A 160 -4.54 4.53 27.41
C THR A 160 -6.04 4.75 27.67
N GLY A 161 -6.90 3.85 27.22
CA GLY A 161 -8.33 3.89 27.50
C GLY A 161 -8.61 3.78 29.00
N PRO A 162 -9.70 4.40 29.52
CA PRO A 162 -10.06 4.28 30.93
C PRO A 162 -10.25 2.81 31.30
N SER A 163 -9.59 2.37 32.38
CA SER A 163 -9.81 1.04 32.94
C SER A 163 -11.31 0.86 33.23
N PRO A 164 -11.94 -0.25 32.83
CA PRO A 164 -13.31 -0.53 33.22
C PRO A 164 -13.35 -0.59 34.75
N GLY A 165 -14.02 0.40 35.37
CA GLY A 165 -14.33 0.43 36.80
C GLY A 165 -15.44 -0.56 37.16
#